data_40e25caa8c431452ffcf867cabcbc788
#
_entry.id   40e25caa8c431452ffcf867cabcbc788
#
_cell.length_a   1.000
_cell.length_b   1.000
_cell.length_c   1.000
_cell.angle_alpha   90.00
_cell.angle_beta   90.00
_cell.angle_gamma   90.00
#
_symmetry.space_group_name_H-M   'P 1'
#
loop_
_entity.id
_entity.type
_entity.pdbx_description
1 polymer ?
#
loop_
_entity_poly.entity_id
_entity_poly.type
_entity_poly.pdbx_seq_one_letter_code
_entity_poly.pdbx_strand_id
1 'polypeptide(L)'
;ILSRIRYLSDLVTKSMEEFNFSEAGQELQIFTRNEFCDYYIEEFKLTKDDSKYGNKVITYVLDKLLKLWHPYIPFVTEEIYHKLGFEWDLIDAKWWKVSLPRDEKIEKEKSFIIDIIREIRSLRASNNIMPNKQVWVIVYAKNKNAELISEVSSVIAWIVKAETFELVDKKPSDDNLAYWVIKSWVEVFVDTSNALDVDKEVSRLKDQIEDTKEYIAILDKKLLNEAFVNKAPEKLVRAEMEKK
;
A
#
# COMPACT_ATOMS: atom_id res chain seq x y z
N ILE A 1 -1.94 -16.97 -0.66
CA ILE A 1 -0.99 -16.59 0.40
C ILE A 1 0.05 -17.68 0.67
N LEU A 2 -0.36 -18.96 0.71
CA LEU A 2 0.54 -20.10 1.01
C LEU A 2 1.70 -20.25 0.01
N SER A 3 1.44 -20.04 -1.28
CA SER A 3 2.48 -20.02 -2.32
C SER A 3 3.48 -18.86 -2.10
N ARG A 4 2.98 -17.68 -1.74
CA ARG A 4 3.81 -16.49 -1.50
C ARG A 4 4.68 -16.62 -0.25
N ILE A 5 4.17 -17.15 0.86
CA ILE A 5 4.99 -17.38 2.06
C ILE A 5 6.09 -18.43 1.80
N ARG A 6 5.83 -19.40 0.93
CA ARG A 6 6.86 -20.35 0.47
C ARG A 6 7.98 -19.61 -0.27
N TYR A 7 7.63 -18.82 -1.28
CA TYR A 7 8.61 -18.02 -2.03
C TYR A 7 9.42 -17.10 -1.12
N LEU A 8 8.73 -16.37 -0.24
CA LEU A 8 9.36 -15.46 0.72
C LEU A 8 10.36 -16.20 1.63
N SER A 9 9.97 -17.37 2.15
CA SER A 9 10.84 -18.18 3.01
C SER A 9 12.13 -18.58 2.31
N ASP A 10 12.06 -18.99 1.04
CA ASP A 10 13.22 -19.37 0.26
C ASP A 10 14.12 -18.15 -0.05
N LEU A 11 13.52 -17.02 -0.44
CA LEU A 11 14.22 -15.79 -0.75
C LEU A 11 14.94 -15.24 0.48
N VAL A 12 14.23 -15.10 1.61
CA VAL A 12 14.81 -14.60 2.87
C VAL A 12 15.92 -15.52 3.36
N THR A 13 15.73 -16.85 3.29
CA THR A 13 16.77 -17.80 3.68
C THR A 13 18.03 -17.59 2.84
N LYS A 14 17.88 -17.52 1.52
CA LYS A 14 19.01 -17.30 0.60
C LYS A 14 19.71 -15.97 0.88
N SER A 15 18.94 -14.87 0.99
CA SER A 15 19.52 -13.53 1.25
C SER A 15 20.24 -13.47 2.60
N MET A 16 19.74 -14.18 3.63
CA MET A 16 20.42 -14.31 4.92
C MET A 16 21.74 -15.10 4.82
N GLU A 17 21.74 -16.22 4.10
CA GLU A 17 22.94 -17.05 3.86
C GLU A 17 24.01 -16.26 3.08
N GLU A 18 23.60 -15.36 2.19
CA GLU A 18 24.47 -14.48 1.39
C GLU A 18 24.82 -13.15 2.12
N PHE A 19 24.41 -12.97 3.37
CA PHE A 19 24.57 -11.73 4.15
C PHE A 19 23.87 -10.48 3.55
N ASN A 20 22.90 -10.67 2.68
CA ASN A 20 22.07 -9.61 2.08
C ASN A 20 20.88 -9.24 2.98
N PHE A 21 21.18 -8.84 4.22
CA PHE A 21 20.15 -8.59 5.25
C PHE A 21 19.16 -7.49 4.85
N SER A 22 19.63 -6.46 4.13
CA SER A 22 18.76 -5.38 3.67
C SER A 22 17.70 -5.86 2.69
N GLU A 23 18.06 -6.69 1.73
CA GLU A 23 17.14 -7.30 0.76
C GLU A 23 16.11 -8.19 1.47
N ALA A 24 16.57 -9.07 2.36
CA ALA A 24 15.68 -9.93 3.14
C ALA A 24 14.66 -9.11 3.96
N GLY A 25 15.10 -8.04 4.62
CA GLY A 25 14.23 -7.15 5.39
C GLY A 25 13.22 -6.40 4.54
N GLN A 26 13.62 -5.92 3.35
CA GLN A 26 12.71 -5.24 2.41
C GLN A 26 11.62 -6.18 1.90
N GLU A 27 11.97 -7.39 1.49
CA GLU A 27 11.01 -8.38 1.01
C GLU A 27 10.03 -8.81 2.12
N LEU A 28 10.53 -9.01 3.33
CA LEU A 28 9.69 -9.24 4.51
C LEU A 28 8.70 -8.09 4.73
N GLN A 29 9.15 -6.84 4.63
CA GLN A 29 8.30 -5.66 4.81
C GLN A 29 7.23 -5.56 3.72
N ILE A 30 7.62 -5.76 2.46
CA ILE A 30 6.70 -5.72 1.32
C ILE A 30 5.61 -6.78 1.49
N PHE A 31 6.00 -8.03 1.76
CA PHE A 31 5.04 -9.10 1.95
C PHE A 31 4.13 -8.87 3.16
N THR A 32 4.70 -8.52 4.31
CA THR A 32 3.93 -8.31 5.54
C THR A 32 2.91 -7.20 5.37
N ARG A 33 3.32 -6.05 4.84
CA ARG A 33 2.45 -4.89 4.68
C ARG A 33 1.45 -5.08 3.54
N ASN A 34 1.93 -5.29 2.33
CA ASN A 34 1.10 -5.18 1.13
C ASN A 34 0.29 -6.44 0.84
N GLU A 35 0.86 -7.63 1.10
CA GLU A 35 0.22 -8.89 0.75
C GLU A 35 -0.53 -9.50 1.95
N PHE A 36 0.08 -9.53 3.13
CA PHE A 36 -0.54 -10.12 4.30
C PHE A 36 -1.53 -9.17 4.99
N CYS A 37 -1.08 -7.98 5.41
CA CYS A 37 -1.93 -7.05 6.16
C CYS A 37 -2.97 -6.35 5.28
N ASP A 38 -2.53 -5.74 4.17
CA ASP A 38 -3.38 -4.87 3.35
C ASP A 38 -4.35 -5.65 2.46
N TYR A 39 -4.03 -6.91 2.13
CA TYR A 39 -4.85 -7.73 1.25
C TYR A 39 -5.39 -8.98 1.95
N TYR A 40 -4.53 -9.92 2.37
CA TYR A 40 -4.99 -11.24 2.83
C TYR A 40 -5.84 -11.19 4.10
N ILE A 41 -5.49 -10.37 5.08
CA ILE A 41 -6.29 -10.19 6.29
C ILE A 41 -7.67 -9.60 5.96
N GLU A 42 -7.73 -8.65 5.02
CA GLU A 42 -9.01 -8.06 4.60
C GLU A 42 -9.87 -9.06 3.80
N GLU A 43 -9.28 -9.83 2.91
CA GLU A 43 -9.94 -10.95 2.22
C GLU A 43 -10.48 -11.96 3.23
N PHE A 44 -9.67 -12.32 4.23
CA PHE A 44 -10.06 -13.26 5.29
C PHE A 44 -11.25 -12.75 6.11
N LYS A 45 -11.32 -11.47 6.45
CA LYS A 45 -12.46 -10.89 7.18
C LYS A 45 -13.80 -11.09 6.46
N LEU A 46 -13.80 -11.06 5.14
CA LEU A 46 -14.99 -11.29 4.33
C LEU A 46 -15.36 -12.77 4.20
N THR A 47 -14.37 -13.65 4.18
CA THR A 47 -14.55 -15.06 3.84
C THR A 47 -14.42 -16.00 5.04
N LYS A 48 -14.17 -15.48 6.25
CA LYS A 48 -13.88 -16.29 7.45
C LYS A 48 -14.98 -17.29 7.82
N ASP A 49 -16.23 -16.89 7.62
CA ASP A 49 -17.39 -17.71 7.99
C ASP A 49 -17.64 -18.84 6.98
N ASP A 50 -17.19 -18.65 5.73
CA ASP A 50 -17.28 -19.64 4.65
C ASP A 50 -16.07 -20.59 4.59
N SER A 51 -14.98 -20.26 5.29
CA SER A 51 -13.72 -20.96 5.21
C SER A 51 -13.48 -21.90 6.38
N LYS A 52 -13.65 -23.21 6.17
CA LYS A 52 -13.33 -24.25 7.16
C LYS A 52 -11.86 -24.21 7.66
N TYR A 53 -10.95 -23.72 6.83
CA TYR A 53 -9.50 -23.75 7.11
C TYR A 53 -8.89 -22.36 7.29
N GLY A 54 -9.67 -21.28 7.14
CA GLY A 54 -9.16 -19.92 7.14
C GLY A 54 -8.32 -19.57 8.37
N ASN A 55 -8.81 -19.90 9.58
CA ASN A 55 -8.06 -19.69 10.83
C ASN A 55 -6.75 -20.46 10.88
N LYS A 56 -6.71 -21.69 10.34
CA LYS A 56 -5.47 -22.48 10.30
C LYS A 56 -4.45 -21.90 9.35
N VAL A 57 -4.90 -21.39 8.19
CA VAL A 57 -4.02 -20.78 7.21
C VAL A 57 -3.43 -19.48 7.74
N ILE A 58 -4.24 -18.60 8.32
CA ILE A 58 -3.74 -17.31 8.85
C ILE A 58 -2.75 -17.54 10.01
N THR A 59 -3.06 -18.47 10.93
CA THR A 59 -2.14 -18.83 12.02
C THR A 59 -0.84 -19.43 11.50
N TYR A 60 -0.91 -20.30 10.49
CA TYR A 60 0.27 -20.88 9.86
C TYR A 60 1.16 -19.80 9.21
N VAL A 61 0.56 -18.89 8.42
CA VAL A 61 1.32 -17.81 7.76
C VAL A 61 1.94 -16.88 8.79
N LEU A 62 1.20 -16.55 9.86
CA LEU A 62 1.69 -15.68 10.93
C LEU A 62 2.84 -16.33 11.70
N ASP A 63 2.76 -17.64 12.03
CA ASP A 63 3.87 -18.39 12.63
C ASP A 63 5.15 -18.29 11.77
N LYS A 64 5.02 -18.47 10.46
CA LYS A 64 6.19 -18.38 9.55
C LYS A 64 6.73 -16.95 9.47
N LEU A 65 5.86 -15.95 9.38
CA LEU A 65 6.27 -14.54 9.37
C LEU A 65 7.01 -14.15 10.63
N LEU A 66 6.52 -14.52 11.81
CA LEU A 66 7.17 -14.21 13.08
C LEU A 66 8.58 -14.82 13.15
N LYS A 67 8.76 -16.06 12.68
CA LYS A 67 10.07 -16.71 12.59
C LYS A 67 11.02 -16.00 11.64
N LEU A 68 10.54 -15.58 10.47
CA LEU A 68 11.37 -14.85 9.51
C LEU A 68 11.74 -13.43 9.99
N TRP A 69 10.84 -12.77 10.73
CA TRP A 69 11.08 -11.44 11.31
C TRP A 69 11.93 -11.46 12.58
N HIS A 70 12.01 -12.58 13.28
CA HIS A 70 12.65 -12.66 14.59
C HIS A 70 14.11 -12.14 14.60
N PRO A 71 14.97 -12.40 13.60
CA PRO A 71 16.31 -11.84 13.55
C PRO A 71 16.39 -10.31 13.51
N TYR A 72 15.33 -9.65 13.04
CA TYR A 72 15.27 -8.18 12.92
C TYR A 72 14.63 -7.50 14.13
N ILE A 73 13.56 -8.09 14.65
CA ILE A 73 12.73 -7.49 15.72
C ILE A 73 12.37 -8.54 16.79
N PRO A 74 13.38 -9.11 17.49
CA PRO A 74 13.18 -10.27 18.38
C PRO A 74 12.14 -10.05 19.47
N PHE A 75 12.17 -8.90 20.15
CA PHE A 75 11.25 -8.65 21.28
C PHE A 75 9.78 -8.59 20.85
N VAL A 76 9.48 -7.93 19.73
CA VAL A 76 8.11 -7.79 19.24
C VAL A 76 7.56 -9.13 18.73
N THR A 77 8.39 -9.88 18.02
CA THR A 77 7.98 -11.18 17.49
C THR A 77 7.77 -12.20 18.59
N GLU A 78 8.60 -12.20 19.62
CA GLU A 78 8.45 -13.06 20.81
C GLU A 78 7.14 -12.78 21.54
N GLU A 79 6.87 -11.51 21.84
CA GLU A 79 5.65 -11.09 22.52
C GLU A 79 4.38 -11.48 21.75
N ILE A 80 4.38 -11.32 20.42
CA ILE A 80 3.26 -11.73 19.57
C ILE A 80 3.12 -13.25 19.57
N TYR A 81 4.23 -13.97 19.53
CA TYR A 81 4.26 -15.43 19.49
C TYR A 81 3.62 -16.04 20.74
N HIS A 82 3.98 -15.52 21.93
CA HIS A 82 3.37 -15.92 23.18
C HIS A 82 1.88 -15.57 23.27
N LYS A 83 1.48 -14.38 22.79
CA LYS A 83 0.06 -13.99 22.74
C LYS A 83 -0.80 -14.87 21.85
N LEU A 84 -0.19 -15.52 20.86
CA LEU A 84 -0.87 -16.50 20.00
C LEU A 84 -1.03 -17.88 20.68
N GLY A 85 -0.48 -18.06 21.87
CA GLY A 85 -0.60 -19.29 22.65
C GLY A 85 0.41 -20.39 22.24
N PHE A 86 1.50 -20.03 21.63
CA PHE A 86 2.60 -20.96 21.41
C PHE A 86 3.38 -21.19 22.72
N GLU A 87 3.67 -22.45 23.03
CA GLU A 87 4.26 -22.84 24.33
C GLU A 87 5.77 -22.62 24.41
N TRP A 88 6.46 -22.53 23.26
CA TRP A 88 7.92 -22.44 23.17
C TRP A 88 8.37 -21.03 22.84
N ASP A 89 9.55 -20.64 23.31
CA ASP A 89 10.17 -19.39 22.94
C ASP A 89 10.56 -19.38 21.46
N LEU A 90 10.32 -18.29 20.78
CA LEU A 90 10.59 -18.18 19.36
C LEU A 90 12.09 -18.24 19.05
N ILE A 91 12.92 -17.79 19.99
CA ILE A 91 14.39 -17.87 19.89
C ILE A 91 14.91 -19.30 19.77
N ASP A 92 14.21 -20.27 20.36
CA ASP A 92 14.57 -21.69 20.27
C ASP A 92 13.98 -22.37 19.02
N ALA A 93 13.17 -21.66 18.26
CA ALA A 93 12.55 -22.18 17.06
C ALA A 93 13.57 -22.45 15.96
N LYS A 94 13.53 -23.64 15.36
CA LYS A 94 14.39 -23.94 14.21
C LYS A 94 14.05 -23.04 13.04
N TRP A 95 15.10 -22.59 12.33
CA TRP A 95 14.94 -21.93 11.04
C TRP A 95 14.23 -22.86 10.06
N TRP A 96 13.10 -22.43 9.54
CA TRP A 96 12.16 -23.34 8.91
C TRP A 96 12.02 -23.05 7.41
N LYS A 97 12.32 -24.06 6.58
CA LYS A 97 11.95 -24.03 5.16
C LYS A 97 10.48 -24.46 5.00
N VAL A 98 9.70 -23.63 4.32
CA VAL A 98 8.29 -23.92 4.05
C VAL A 98 8.18 -24.96 2.94
N SER A 99 7.66 -26.17 3.25
CA SER A 99 7.51 -27.29 2.31
C SER A 99 6.14 -27.30 1.62
N LEU A 100 5.67 -26.13 1.15
CA LEU A 100 4.41 -26.03 0.42
C LEU A 100 4.66 -25.97 -1.09
N PRO A 101 3.71 -26.44 -1.91
CA PRO A 101 3.80 -26.24 -3.36
C PRO A 101 3.75 -24.74 -3.69
N ARG A 102 4.49 -24.34 -4.72
CA ARG A 102 4.45 -23.00 -5.26
C ARG A 102 3.61 -22.99 -6.53
N ASP A 103 2.73 -22.00 -6.66
CA ASP A 103 1.92 -21.78 -7.86
C ASP A 103 2.14 -20.33 -8.36
N GLU A 104 3.07 -20.21 -9.31
CA GLU A 104 3.45 -18.91 -9.89
C GLU A 104 2.30 -18.25 -10.67
N LYS A 105 1.37 -19.04 -11.20
CA LYS A 105 0.21 -18.50 -11.93
C LYS A 105 -0.70 -17.76 -10.96
N ILE A 106 -1.07 -18.39 -9.86
CA ILE A 106 -1.89 -17.77 -8.80
C ILE A 106 -1.17 -16.55 -8.20
N GLU A 107 0.16 -16.63 -8.00
CA GLU A 107 0.95 -15.49 -7.51
C GLU A 107 0.82 -14.26 -8.43
N LYS A 108 0.94 -14.44 -9.75
CA LYS A 108 0.81 -13.38 -10.75
C LYS A 108 -0.61 -12.82 -10.81
N GLU A 109 -1.62 -13.67 -10.76
CA GLU A 109 -3.03 -13.26 -10.75
C GLU A 109 -3.35 -12.43 -9.49
N LYS A 110 -2.90 -12.86 -8.31
CA LYS A 110 -3.10 -12.10 -7.06
C LYS A 110 -2.27 -10.80 -7.02
N SER A 111 -1.03 -10.81 -7.51
CA SER A 111 -0.23 -9.57 -7.64
C SER A 111 -0.94 -8.53 -8.51
N PHE A 112 -1.56 -8.94 -9.60
CA PHE A 112 -2.33 -8.07 -10.46
C PHE A 112 -3.54 -7.45 -9.73
N ILE A 113 -4.26 -8.21 -8.92
CA ILE A 113 -5.37 -7.67 -8.10
C ILE A 113 -4.87 -6.67 -7.04
N ILE A 114 -3.74 -6.97 -6.40
CA ILE A 114 -3.10 -6.06 -5.44
C ILE A 114 -2.68 -4.75 -6.12
N ASP A 115 -2.17 -4.81 -7.34
CA ASP A 115 -1.84 -3.62 -8.13
C ASP A 115 -3.08 -2.76 -8.40
N ILE A 116 -4.22 -3.37 -8.76
CA ILE A 116 -5.49 -2.64 -8.94
C ILE A 116 -5.89 -1.92 -7.65
N ILE A 117 -5.86 -2.60 -6.52
CA ILE A 117 -6.19 -2.02 -5.21
C ILE A 117 -5.27 -0.84 -4.88
N ARG A 118 -3.97 -0.99 -5.14
CA ARG A 118 -2.97 0.05 -4.92
C ARG A 118 -3.25 1.29 -5.76
N GLU A 119 -3.56 1.11 -7.04
CA GLU A 119 -3.86 2.23 -7.93
C GLU A 119 -5.16 2.95 -7.57
N ILE A 120 -6.20 2.22 -7.17
CA ILE A 120 -7.43 2.84 -6.64
C ILE A 120 -7.12 3.68 -5.39
N ARG A 121 -6.32 3.16 -4.46
CA ARG A 121 -5.90 3.90 -3.26
C ARG A 121 -5.05 5.13 -3.61
N SER A 122 -4.17 5.01 -4.60
CA SER A 122 -3.35 6.10 -5.12
C SER A 122 -4.21 7.21 -5.74
N LEU A 123 -5.19 6.84 -6.59
CA LEU A 123 -6.15 7.78 -7.15
C LEU A 123 -6.96 8.50 -6.07
N ARG A 124 -7.40 7.79 -5.04
CA ARG A 124 -8.09 8.41 -3.90
C ARG A 124 -7.20 9.41 -3.18
N ALA A 125 -5.95 9.05 -2.90
CA ALA A 125 -5.00 9.93 -2.22
C ALA A 125 -4.67 11.17 -3.04
N SER A 126 -4.42 11.02 -4.35
CA SER A 126 -4.11 12.15 -5.25
C SER A 126 -5.28 13.12 -5.44
N ASN A 127 -6.51 12.65 -5.23
CA ASN A 127 -7.72 13.47 -5.28
C ASN A 127 -8.23 13.88 -3.88
N ASN A 128 -7.39 13.78 -2.85
CA ASN A 128 -7.69 14.16 -1.46
C ASN A 128 -8.93 13.46 -0.86
N ILE A 129 -9.27 12.27 -1.35
CA ILE A 129 -10.41 11.50 -0.84
C ILE A 129 -10.01 10.83 0.48
N MET A 130 -10.74 11.15 1.54
CA MET A 130 -10.49 10.58 2.87
C MET A 130 -10.60 9.05 2.85
N PRO A 131 -9.74 8.31 3.58
CA PRO A 131 -9.75 6.84 3.56
C PRO A 131 -11.06 6.18 3.99
N ASN A 132 -11.84 6.86 4.82
CA ASN A 132 -13.15 6.38 5.32
C ASN A 132 -14.34 6.78 4.43
N LYS A 133 -14.13 7.66 3.44
CA LYS A 133 -15.19 8.09 2.53
C LYS A 133 -15.46 7.00 1.50
N GLN A 134 -16.72 6.67 1.30
CA GLN A 134 -17.15 5.77 0.23
C GLN A 134 -17.21 6.52 -1.11
N VAL A 135 -16.82 5.86 -2.19
CA VAL A 135 -16.79 6.43 -3.55
C VAL A 135 -17.20 5.38 -4.57
N TRP A 136 -17.67 5.83 -5.71
CA TRP A 136 -17.89 4.95 -6.84
C TRP A 136 -16.58 4.62 -7.51
N VAL A 137 -16.38 3.34 -7.78
CA VAL A 137 -15.22 2.82 -8.47
C VAL A 137 -15.70 2.05 -9.70
N ILE A 138 -15.20 2.45 -10.86
CA ILE A 138 -15.47 1.78 -12.12
C ILE A 138 -14.17 1.21 -12.64
N VAL A 139 -14.17 -0.05 -13.02
CA VAL A 139 -13.01 -0.72 -13.61
C VAL A 139 -13.35 -1.15 -15.03
N TYR A 140 -12.60 -0.61 -15.97
CA TYR A 140 -12.67 -1.07 -17.36
C TYR A 140 -11.64 -2.18 -17.58
N ALA A 141 -12.11 -3.35 -17.95
CA ALA A 141 -11.24 -4.48 -18.25
C ALA A 141 -11.89 -5.37 -19.32
N LYS A 142 -11.07 -6.15 -20.04
CA LYS A 142 -11.51 -7.08 -21.07
C LYS A 142 -10.93 -8.48 -20.85
N ASN A 143 -11.58 -9.46 -21.45
CA ASN A 143 -11.11 -10.84 -21.52
C ASN A 143 -10.82 -11.42 -20.12
N LYS A 144 -9.74 -12.18 -20.03
CA LYS A 144 -9.29 -12.85 -18.79
C LYS A 144 -9.14 -11.90 -17.59
N ASN A 145 -8.76 -10.65 -17.81
CA ASN A 145 -8.64 -9.68 -16.71
C ASN A 145 -10.00 -9.32 -16.12
N ALA A 146 -11.03 -9.22 -16.97
CA ALA A 146 -12.41 -8.99 -16.51
C ALA A 146 -12.92 -10.17 -15.67
N GLU A 147 -12.66 -11.41 -16.08
CA GLU A 147 -13.03 -12.61 -15.31
C GLU A 147 -12.35 -12.62 -13.93
N LEU A 148 -11.02 -12.41 -13.88
CA LEU A 148 -10.28 -12.35 -12.62
C LEU A 148 -10.78 -11.26 -11.67
N ILE A 149 -11.07 -10.07 -12.20
CA ILE A 149 -11.58 -8.95 -11.39
C ILE A 149 -12.99 -9.27 -10.89
N SER A 150 -13.84 -9.85 -11.74
CA SER A 150 -15.21 -10.23 -11.39
C SER A 150 -15.24 -11.21 -10.21
N GLU A 151 -14.39 -12.23 -10.22
CA GLU A 151 -14.29 -13.24 -9.15
C GLU A 151 -14.00 -12.65 -7.77
N VAL A 152 -13.26 -11.53 -7.70
CA VAL A 152 -12.84 -10.90 -6.45
C VAL A 152 -13.37 -9.48 -6.27
N SER A 153 -14.39 -9.09 -7.04
CA SER A 153 -14.96 -7.75 -7.06
C SER A 153 -15.42 -7.27 -5.67
N SER A 154 -16.06 -8.14 -4.90
CA SER A 154 -16.52 -7.86 -3.54
C SER A 154 -15.34 -7.60 -2.58
N VAL A 155 -14.23 -8.32 -2.74
CA VAL A 155 -13.01 -8.14 -1.94
C VAL A 155 -12.35 -6.81 -2.29
N ILE A 156 -12.23 -6.49 -3.59
CA ILE A 156 -11.69 -5.20 -4.04
C ILE A 156 -12.54 -4.07 -3.47
N ALA A 157 -13.86 -4.11 -3.68
CA ALA A 157 -14.79 -3.09 -3.20
C ALA A 157 -14.64 -2.83 -1.70
N TRP A 158 -14.57 -3.90 -0.91
CA TRP A 158 -14.37 -3.82 0.54
C TRP A 158 -13.06 -3.13 0.91
N ILE A 159 -11.95 -3.57 0.32
CA ILE A 159 -10.59 -3.07 0.65
C ILE A 159 -10.43 -1.60 0.26
N VAL A 160 -11.02 -1.18 -0.87
CA VAL A 160 -10.92 0.21 -1.34
C VAL A 160 -12.02 1.11 -0.81
N LYS A 161 -12.94 0.59 0.01
CA LYS A 161 -14.11 1.34 0.53
C LYS A 161 -14.96 1.91 -0.58
N ALA A 162 -15.24 1.10 -1.60
CA ALA A 162 -16.17 1.49 -2.64
C ALA A 162 -17.62 1.44 -2.13
N GLU A 163 -18.41 2.47 -2.43
CA GLU A 163 -19.85 2.46 -2.29
C GLU A 163 -20.48 1.56 -3.38
N THR A 164 -19.99 1.76 -4.60
CA THR A 164 -20.36 0.96 -5.77
C THR A 164 -19.09 0.57 -6.50
N PHE A 165 -18.98 -0.70 -6.89
CA PHE A 165 -17.89 -1.22 -7.71
C PHE A 165 -18.46 -1.81 -8.99
N GLU A 166 -18.14 -1.22 -10.13
CA GLU A 166 -18.64 -1.64 -11.43
C GLU A 166 -17.50 -2.09 -12.33
N LEU A 167 -17.69 -3.26 -12.94
CA LEU A 167 -16.83 -3.76 -14.00
C LEU A 167 -17.52 -3.53 -15.34
N VAL A 168 -16.87 -2.75 -16.22
CA VAL A 168 -17.44 -2.34 -17.48
C VAL A 168 -16.60 -2.80 -18.67
N ASP A 169 -17.24 -3.04 -19.81
CA ASP A 169 -16.61 -3.41 -21.08
C ASP A 169 -16.38 -2.22 -22.02
N LYS A 170 -16.97 -1.06 -21.68
CA LYS A 170 -16.83 0.22 -22.37
C LYS A 170 -16.32 1.29 -21.42
N LYS A 171 -15.40 2.11 -21.91
CA LYS A 171 -14.87 3.22 -21.10
C LYS A 171 -15.97 4.23 -20.79
N PRO A 172 -16.09 4.66 -19.53
CA PRO A 172 -16.94 5.79 -19.19
C PRO A 172 -16.42 7.07 -19.84
N SER A 173 -17.32 7.99 -20.18
CA SER A 173 -17.03 9.28 -20.81
C SER A 173 -17.40 10.47 -19.95
N ASP A 174 -17.32 10.32 -18.62
CA ASP A 174 -17.67 11.38 -17.67
C ASP A 174 -16.42 12.15 -17.25
N ASP A 175 -16.46 13.48 -17.35
CA ASP A 175 -15.34 14.39 -17.03
C ASP A 175 -15.09 14.50 -15.51
N ASN A 176 -15.98 14.01 -14.66
CA ASN A 176 -15.84 14.02 -13.21
C ASN A 176 -15.11 12.79 -12.65
N LEU A 177 -14.63 11.91 -13.52
CA LEU A 177 -13.93 10.70 -13.14
C LEU A 177 -12.41 10.92 -13.14
N ALA A 178 -11.78 10.79 -11.97
CA ALA A 178 -10.33 10.59 -11.93
C ALA A 178 -10.00 9.19 -12.44
N TYR A 179 -9.06 9.07 -13.36
CA TYR A 179 -8.72 7.77 -13.95
C TYR A 179 -7.22 7.50 -13.96
N TRP A 180 -6.88 6.22 -13.98
CA TRP A 180 -5.52 5.73 -14.16
C TRP A 180 -5.50 4.46 -15.01
N VAL A 181 -4.45 4.31 -15.84
CA VAL A 181 -4.22 3.13 -16.66
C VAL A 181 -3.24 2.21 -15.96
N ILE A 182 -3.68 1.00 -15.61
CA ILE A 182 -2.84 -0.03 -15.02
C ILE A 182 -2.18 -0.86 -16.14
N LYS A 183 -1.14 -1.58 -15.79
CA LYS A 183 -0.52 -2.58 -16.67
C LYS A 183 -1.62 -3.52 -17.24
N SER A 184 -1.46 -3.96 -18.46
CA SER A 184 -2.41 -4.87 -19.13
C SER A 184 -3.74 -4.25 -19.58
N TRP A 185 -3.76 -2.93 -19.83
CA TRP A 185 -4.93 -2.22 -20.39
C TRP A 185 -6.17 -2.25 -19.48
N VAL A 186 -5.98 -2.37 -18.20
CA VAL A 186 -7.04 -2.15 -17.21
C VAL A 186 -7.01 -0.68 -16.81
N GLU A 187 -8.18 -0.05 -16.85
CA GLU A 187 -8.32 1.35 -16.43
C GLU A 187 -9.25 1.40 -15.22
N VAL A 188 -8.84 2.17 -14.25
CA VAL A 188 -9.61 2.40 -13.03
C VAL A 188 -10.10 3.83 -13.03
N PHE A 189 -11.36 4.03 -12.70
CA PHE A 189 -12.02 5.31 -12.59
C PHE A 189 -12.61 5.44 -11.19
N VAL A 190 -12.41 6.60 -10.58
CA VAL A 190 -12.98 6.94 -9.27
C VAL A 190 -13.79 8.21 -9.42
N ASP A 191 -15.06 8.15 -9.05
CA ASP A 191 -15.92 9.33 -9.04
C ASP A 191 -15.49 10.28 -7.91
N THR A 192 -15.13 11.49 -8.29
CA THR A 192 -14.69 12.55 -7.37
C THR A 192 -15.79 13.57 -7.06
N SER A 193 -16.93 13.53 -7.75
CA SER A 193 -17.98 14.54 -7.66
C SER A 193 -18.57 14.70 -6.25
N ASN A 194 -18.72 13.59 -5.53
CA ASN A 194 -19.22 13.55 -4.15
C ASN A 194 -18.12 13.39 -3.09
N ALA A 195 -16.87 13.25 -3.52
CA ALA A 195 -15.77 12.89 -2.63
C ALA A 195 -15.11 14.09 -1.96
N LEU A 196 -15.16 15.25 -2.59
CA LEU A 196 -14.57 16.49 -2.10
C LEU A 196 -15.58 17.19 -1.19
N ASP A 197 -15.20 17.41 0.06
CA ASP A 197 -15.77 18.45 0.89
C ASP A 197 -15.17 19.78 0.39
N VAL A 198 -15.85 20.36 -0.62
CA VAL A 198 -15.36 21.55 -1.34
C VAL A 198 -15.02 22.68 -0.37
N ASP A 199 -15.82 22.86 0.68
CA ASP A 199 -15.63 23.93 1.65
C ASP A 199 -14.36 23.71 2.49
N LYS A 200 -14.10 22.49 2.92
CA LYS A 200 -12.86 22.13 3.62
C LYS A 200 -11.63 22.23 2.74
N GLU A 201 -11.73 21.78 1.49
CA GLU A 201 -10.61 21.84 0.56
C GLU A 201 -10.30 23.30 0.17
N VAL A 202 -11.30 24.11 -0.04
CA VAL A 202 -11.16 25.58 -0.25
C VAL A 202 -10.52 26.24 0.96
N SER A 203 -10.93 25.88 2.18
CA SER A 203 -10.30 26.41 3.41
C SER A 203 -8.83 25.99 3.48
N ARG A 204 -8.54 24.70 3.30
CA ARG A 204 -7.17 24.17 3.31
C ARG A 204 -6.27 24.85 2.28
N LEU A 205 -6.78 25.05 1.05
CA LEU A 205 -6.03 25.73 -0.01
C LEU A 205 -5.79 27.20 0.31
N LYS A 206 -6.75 27.90 0.93
CA LYS A 206 -6.57 29.27 1.39
C LYS A 206 -5.48 29.38 2.45
N ASP A 207 -5.49 28.47 3.42
CA ASP A 207 -4.47 28.41 4.48
C ASP A 207 -3.07 28.16 3.87
N GLN A 208 -2.96 27.22 2.93
CA GLN A 208 -1.70 26.98 2.21
C GLN A 208 -1.21 28.18 1.38
N ILE A 209 -2.13 28.91 0.76
CA ILE A 209 -1.80 30.14 0.03
C ILE A 209 -1.29 31.21 1.01
N GLU A 210 -1.88 31.32 2.18
CA GLU A 210 -1.47 32.30 3.21
C GLU A 210 -0.09 31.93 3.76
N ASP A 211 0.14 30.69 4.16
CA ASP A 211 1.44 30.17 4.59
C ASP A 211 2.54 30.40 3.53
N THR A 212 2.22 30.13 2.26
CA THR A 212 3.16 30.35 1.15
C THR A 212 3.47 31.84 0.96
N LYS A 213 2.48 32.72 1.07
CA LYS A 213 2.70 34.17 1.02
C LYS A 213 3.55 34.68 2.17
N GLU A 214 3.32 34.18 3.39
CA GLU A 214 4.16 34.50 4.55
C GLU A 214 5.59 34.02 4.34
N TYR A 215 5.77 32.81 3.81
CA TYR A 215 7.10 32.27 3.49
C TYR A 215 7.82 33.12 2.44
N ILE A 216 7.15 33.55 1.38
CA ILE A 216 7.69 34.45 0.36
C ILE A 216 8.07 35.80 0.99
N ALA A 217 7.24 36.35 1.87
CA ALA A 217 7.54 37.61 2.54
C ALA A 217 8.79 37.51 3.47
N ILE A 218 9.00 36.36 4.09
CA ILE A 218 10.22 36.08 4.89
C ILE A 218 11.44 36.00 3.96
N LEU A 219 11.34 35.34 2.82
CA LEU A 219 12.43 35.27 1.82
C LEU A 219 12.74 36.65 1.26
N ASP A 220 11.74 37.45 0.98
CA ASP A 220 11.92 38.82 0.50
C ASP A 220 12.65 39.69 1.53
N LYS A 221 12.26 39.65 2.80
CA LYS A 221 12.97 40.34 3.88
C LYS A 221 14.42 39.92 4.01
N LYS A 222 14.70 38.59 3.83
CA LYS A 222 16.08 38.08 3.84
C LYS A 222 16.88 38.58 2.64
N LEU A 223 16.32 38.54 1.46
CA LEU A 223 16.98 38.93 0.22
C LEU A 223 17.14 40.46 0.07
N LEU A 224 16.28 41.26 0.73
CA LEU A 224 16.42 42.71 0.83
C LEU A 224 17.43 43.15 1.90
N ASN A 225 17.85 42.25 2.78
CA ASN A 225 18.85 42.57 3.80
C ASN A 225 20.26 42.57 3.19
N GLU A 226 20.78 43.78 2.93
CA GLU A 226 22.13 43.97 2.38
C GLU A 226 23.22 43.26 3.20
N ALA A 227 23.08 43.21 4.52
CA ALA A 227 24.04 42.52 5.38
C ALA A 227 24.04 41.00 5.15
N PHE A 228 22.89 40.42 4.81
CA PHE A 228 22.79 39.02 4.45
C PHE A 228 23.34 38.77 3.05
N VAL A 229 22.91 39.55 2.05
CA VAL A 229 23.31 39.36 0.65
C VAL A 229 24.83 39.56 0.47
N ASN A 230 25.45 40.51 1.17
CA ASN A 230 26.88 40.82 1.04
C ASN A 230 27.80 39.97 1.92
N LYS A 231 27.29 39.34 3.00
CA LYS A 231 28.12 38.55 3.94
C LYS A 231 27.90 37.04 3.86
N ALA A 232 26.74 36.61 3.34
CA ALA A 232 26.47 35.18 3.21
C ALA A 232 27.19 34.57 2.00
N PRO A 233 27.56 33.26 2.04
CA PRO A 233 28.12 32.58 0.88
C PRO A 233 27.19 32.68 -0.34
N GLU A 234 27.73 32.98 -1.51
CA GLU A 234 26.96 33.15 -2.76
C GLU A 234 26.03 31.97 -3.08
N LYS A 235 26.48 30.75 -2.76
CA LYS A 235 25.70 29.50 -2.91
C LYS A 235 24.42 29.52 -2.06
N LEU A 236 24.47 30.11 -0.86
CA LEU A 236 23.31 30.20 0.05
C LEU A 236 22.31 31.25 -0.45
N VAL A 237 22.79 32.39 -0.93
CA VAL A 237 21.93 33.45 -1.50
C VAL A 237 21.20 32.95 -2.76
N ARG A 238 21.91 32.24 -3.64
CA ARG A 238 21.28 31.60 -4.81
C ARG A 238 20.22 30.57 -4.44
N ALA A 239 20.52 29.71 -3.46
CA ALA A 239 19.54 28.71 -3.00
C ALA A 239 18.28 29.33 -2.39
N GLU A 240 18.38 30.49 -1.73
CA GLU A 240 17.19 31.21 -1.21
C GLU A 240 16.44 31.94 -2.34
N MET A 241 17.11 32.39 -3.39
CA MET A 241 16.46 32.96 -4.58
C MET A 241 15.71 31.89 -5.40
N GLU A 242 16.23 30.67 -5.49
CA GLU A 242 15.58 29.55 -6.20
C GLU A 242 14.35 29.01 -5.49
N LYS A 243 14.23 29.25 -4.17
CA LYS A 243 13.06 28.86 -3.38
C LYS A 243 11.87 29.83 -3.49
N LYS A 244 12.12 31.03 -3.98
CA LYS A 244 11.11 32.06 -4.19
C LYS A 244 10.40 31.89 -5.52
#